data_771dbb518c438687d719d0beb857ba9b
#
_entry.id   771dbb518c438687d719d0beb857ba9b
#
_cell.length_a   1.000
_cell.length_b   1.000
_cell.length_c   1.000
_cell.angle_alpha   90.00
_cell.angle_beta   90.00
_cell.angle_gamma   90.00
#
_symmetry.space_group_name_H-M   'P 1'
#
loop_
_entity.id
_entity.type
_entity.pdbx_description
1 polymer ?
#
loop_
_entity_poly.entity_id
_entity_poly.type
_entity_poly.pdbx_seq_one_letter_code
_entity_poly.pdbx_strand_id
1 'polypeptide(L)'
;VENLLPIGNKGKSNGMQMPTFANAGSLDALAGYITLLADRLQVEDTLLAQEGVKYRTFPAVKIGLLAVDRRTKGLGVRLMEWAIDYVIAEVMPLVGVRFITVDALYDSDVEPAYDASGFYEKLGFEFADPTEPLPPVNPYRTMYLDLKPLIEVLATEQTG
;
A
#
# COMPACT_ATOMS: atom_id res chain seq x y z
N VAL A 1 17.46 -14.15 -11.24
CA VAL A 1 16.46 -13.10 -11.47
C VAL A 1 15.55 -13.61 -12.56
N GLU A 2 14.51 -14.39 -12.22
CA GLU A 2 13.62 -15.01 -13.18
C GLU A 2 12.19 -14.49 -12.98
N ASN A 3 11.79 -13.77 -13.96
CA ASN A 3 10.49 -13.57 -14.60
C ASN A 3 9.25 -13.97 -13.81
N LEU A 4 8.73 -13.03 -13.04
CA LEU A 4 7.32 -12.97 -12.70
C LEU A 4 6.64 -12.12 -13.78
N LEU A 5 5.87 -12.77 -14.66
CA LEU A 5 5.04 -12.09 -15.63
C LEU A 5 3.64 -11.89 -15.04
N PRO A 6 3.01 -10.73 -15.22
CA PRO A 6 1.59 -10.57 -14.89
C PRO A 6 0.76 -11.46 -15.81
N ILE A 7 -0.10 -12.30 -15.24
CA ILE A 7 -1.05 -13.09 -16.02
C ILE A 7 -2.24 -12.16 -16.31
N GLY A 8 -2.23 -11.56 -17.50
CA GLY A 8 -3.35 -10.78 -17.99
C GLY A 8 -4.53 -11.68 -18.33
N ASN A 9 -5.63 -11.55 -17.64
CA ASN A 9 -6.88 -12.20 -18.00
C ASN A 9 -7.54 -11.42 -19.16
N LYS A 10 -7.66 -12.02 -20.33
CA LYS A 10 -8.41 -11.47 -21.48
C LYS A 10 -9.92 -11.63 -21.24
N GLY A 11 -10.48 -10.80 -20.39
CA GLY A 11 -11.91 -10.70 -20.21
C GLY A 11 -12.33 -9.24 -20.08
N LYS A 12 -13.12 -8.75 -21.02
CA LYS A 12 -13.73 -7.42 -20.97
C LYS A 12 -14.71 -7.36 -19.78
N SER A 13 -14.27 -6.82 -18.67
CA SER A 13 -15.16 -6.26 -17.66
C SER A 13 -14.52 -4.99 -17.12
N ASN A 14 -15.27 -3.89 -17.08
CA ASN A 14 -14.89 -2.60 -16.53
C ASN A 14 -14.79 -2.68 -14.99
N GLY A 15 -13.88 -3.51 -14.49
CA GLY A 15 -13.54 -3.66 -13.08
C GLY A 15 -12.03 -3.56 -12.93
N MET A 16 -11.59 -2.91 -11.87
CA MET A 16 -10.19 -2.75 -11.50
C MET A 16 -9.49 -4.11 -11.53
N GLN A 17 -8.58 -4.30 -12.49
CA GLN A 17 -7.85 -5.54 -12.67
C GLN A 17 -6.74 -5.64 -11.62
N MET A 18 -6.88 -6.60 -10.71
CA MET A 18 -5.84 -6.91 -9.72
C MET A 18 -4.68 -7.64 -10.41
N PRO A 19 -3.44 -7.21 -10.19
CA PRO A 19 -2.29 -7.98 -10.64
C PRO A 19 -2.21 -9.28 -9.81
N THR A 20 -2.25 -10.38 -10.50
CA THR A 20 -2.02 -11.70 -9.94
C THR A 20 -0.66 -12.20 -10.42
N PHE A 21 0.23 -12.52 -9.49
CA PHE A 21 1.55 -13.05 -9.83
C PHE A 21 1.58 -14.54 -9.57
N ALA A 22 1.93 -15.32 -10.57
CA ALA A 22 2.13 -16.76 -10.46
C ALA A 22 3.62 -17.10 -10.54
N ASN A 23 4.01 -18.15 -9.82
CA ASN A 23 5.38 -18.67 -9.91
C ASN A 23 5.54 -19.47 -11.22
N ALA A 24 6.56 -19.16 -12.01
CA ALA A 24 6.83 -19.75 -13.31
C ALA A 24 7.10 -21.28 -13.29
N GLY A 25 7.20 -21.91 -12.11
CA GLY A 25 7.43 -23.34 -11.95
C GLY A 25 6.16 -24.19 -11.78
N SER A 26 4.99 -23.58 -11.54
CA SER A 26 3.70 -24.27 -11.47
C SER A 26 2.61 -23.24 -11.82
N LEU A 27 1.96 -23.47 -12.95
CA LEU A 27 0.86 -22.60 -13.45
C LEU A 27 -0.38 -22.57 -12.53
N ASP A 28 -0.41 -23.43 -11.51
CA ASP A 28 -1.57 -23.62 -10.64
C ASP A 28 -1.39 -23.07 -9.22
N ALA A 29 -0.22 -22.49 -8.88
CA ALA A 29 0.05 -21.99 -7.53
C ALA A 29 0.09 -20.45 -7.48
N LEU A 30 -0.93 -19.84 -6.86
CA LEU A 30 -0.94 -18.42 -6.53
C LEU A 30 0.12 -18.14 -5.47
N ALA A 31 1.15 -17.37 -5.80
CA ALA A 31 2.24 -17.01 -4.88
C ALA A 31 1.89 -15.81 -3.98
N GLY A 32 1.02 -14.92 -4.45
CA GLY A 32 0.55 -13.76 -3.68
C GLY A 32 -0.37 -12.87 -4.49
N TYR A 33 -1.05 -11.98 -3.79
CA TYR A 33 -1.89 -10.96 -4.41
C TYR A 33 -1.96 -9.70 -3.55
N ILE A 34 -2.33 -8.59 -4.20
CA ILE A 34 -2.59 -7.31 -3.57
C ILE A 34 -3.87 -6.72 -4.15
N THR A 35 -4.66 -6.01 -3.34
CA THR A 35 -5.87 -5.32 -3.78
C THR A 35 -5.76 -3.84 -3.48
N LEU A 36 -6.24 -3.02 -4.41
CA LEU A 36 -6.30 -1.56 -4.29
C LEU A 36 -7.76 -1.11 -4.25
N LEU A 37 -8.09 -0.23 -3.32
CA LEU A 37 -9.43 0.30 -3.09
C LEU A 37 -9.38 1.83 -3.08
N ALA A 38 -10.49 2.48 -3.44
CA ALA A 38 -10.65 3.90 -3.17
C ALA A 38 -10.82 4.12 -1.66
N ASP A 39 -10.14 5.13 -1.13
CA ASP A 39 -10.17 5.48 0.29
C ASP A 39 -10.03 6.98 0.50
N ARG A 40 -10.09 7.38 1.74
CA ARG A 40 -9.80 8.74 2.21
C ARG A 40 -8.96 8.70 3.46
N LEU A 41 -7.93 9.52 3.51
CA LEU A 41 -7.18 9.76 4.73
C LEU A 41 -7.75 11.00 5.42
N GLN A 42 -8.11 10.87 6.69
CA GLN A 42 -8.40 11.99 7.57
C GLN A 42 -7.15 12.25 8.39
N VAL A 43 -6.60 13.46 8.25
CA VAL A 43 -5.42 13.88 9.01
C VAL A 43 -5.81 14.93 10.03
N GLU A 44 -5.21 14.87 11.20
CA GLU A 44 -5.30 15.95 12.16
C GLU A 44 -4.51 17.17 11.67
N ASP A 45 -4.87 18.37 12.17
CA ASP A 45 -4.50 19.69 11.62
C ASP A 45 -2.99 19.93 11.41
N THR A 46 -2.12 19.09 11.95
CA THR A 46 -0.66 19.37 12.02
C THR A 46 0.11 18.98 10.76
N LEU A 47 -0.33 17.94 10.04
CA LEU A 47 0.46 17.32 8.96
C LEU A 47 0.55 18.21 7.71
N LEU A 48 -0.51 18.94 7.39
CA LEU A 48 -0.61 19.79 6.20
C LEU A 48 -0.83 21.27 6.53
N ALA A 49 -0.85 21.65 7.81
CA ALA A 49 -0.99 23.03 8.23
C ALA A 49 0.19 23.90 7.72
N GLN A 50 1.39 23.35 7.63
CA GLN A 50 2.57 24.03 7.09
C GLN A 50 2.46 24.27 5.57
N GLU A 51 1.67 23.48 4.87
CA GLU A 51 1.41 23.67 3.43
C GLU A 51 0.23 24.61 3.15
N GLY A 52 -0.40 25.16 4.17
CA GLY A 52 -1.58 26.05 4.04
C GLY A 52 -2.84 25.34 3.58
N VAL A 53 -2.89 24.02 3.65
CA VAL A 53 -4.03 23.22 3.23
C VAL A 53 -5.10 23.23 4.31
N LYS A 54 -6.32 23.63 3.94
CA LYS A 54 -7.46 23.77 4.85
C LYS A 54 -8.35 22.52 4.94
N TYR A 55 -8.10 21.53 4.09
CA TYR A 55 -8.89 20.30 4.05
C TYR A 55 -8.31 19.28 5.03
N ARG A 56 -9.22 18.59 5.75
CA ARG A 56 -8.87 17.54 6.71
C ARG A 56 -8.98 16.13 6.13
N THR A 57 -9.55 16.02 4.94
CA THR A 57 -9.81 14.72 4.28
C THR A 57 -9.24 14.75 2.89
N PHE A 58 -8.44 13.76 2.57
CA PHE A 58 -7.72 13.65 1.30
C PHE A 58 -8.07 12.34 0.60
N PRO A 59 -8.23 12.36 -0.74
CA PRO A 59 -8.35 11.13 -1.50
C PRO A 59 -7.11 10.26 -1.30
N ALA A 60 -7.36 8.98 -1.08
CA ALA A 60 -6.32 7.99 -0.89
C ALA A 60 -6.61 6.72 -1.69
N VAL A 61 -5.59 5.91 -1.93
CA VAL A 61 -5.73 4.52 -2.36
C VAL A 61 -5.39 3.63 -1.17
N LYS A 62 -6.28 2.70 -0.84
CA LYS A 62 -6.05 1.73 0.24
C LYS A 62 -5.51 0.42 -0.30
N ILE A 63 -4.49 -0.08 0.36
CA ILE A 63 -4.11 -1.49 0.25
C ILE A 63 -5.14 -2.29 1.06
N GLY A 64 -6.11 -2.89 0.37
CA GLY A 64 -7.20 -3.61 1.04
C GLY A 64 -6.77 -4.97 1.56
N LEU A 65 -6.06 -5.73 0.74
CA LEU A 65 -5.51 -7.03 1.11
C LEU A 65 -4.12 -7.17 0.50
N LEU A 66 -3.19 -7.69 1.29
CA LEU A 66 -1.88 -8.14 0.86
C LEU A 66 -1.66 -9.54 1.43
N ALA A 67 -1.55 -10.52 0.56
CA ALA A 67 -1.28 -11.89 0.97
C ALA A 67 -0.19 -12.51 0.08
N VAL A 68 0.72 -13.23 0.70
CA VAL A 68 1.83 -13.90 0.03
C VAL A 68 2.04 -15.29 0.60
N ASP A 69 2.45 -16.22 -0.25
CA ASP A 69 2.90 -17.54 0.20
C ASP A 69 4.20 -17.37 1.01
N ARG A 70 4.22 -17.92 2.23
CA ARG A 70 5.38 -17.83 3.14
C ARG A 70 6.66 -18.42 2.55
N ARG A 71 6.55 -19.31 1.56
CA ARG A 71 7.67 -19.88 0.83
C ARG A 71 8.33 -18.90 -0.14
N THR A 72 7.61 -17.84 -0.53
CA THR A 72 8.08 -16.85 -1.51
C THR A 72 8.60 -15.60 -0.78
N LYS A 73 9.87 -15.66 -0.36
CA LYS A 73 10.50 -14.55 0.35
C LYS A 73 10.59 -13.28 -0.50
N GLY A 74 10.32 -12.14 0.11
CA GLY A 74 10.42 -10.81 -0.54
C GLY A 74 9.26 -10.45 -1.47
N LEU A 75 8.33 -11.37 -1.75
CA LEU A 75 7.20 -11.08 -2.65
C LEU A 75 6.30 -9.96 -2.11
N GLY A 76 6.09 -9.90 -0.78
CA GLY A 76 5.28 -8.84 -0.17
C GLY A 76 5.84 -7.44 -0.45
N VAL A 77 7.15 -7.27 -0.32
CA VAL A 77 7.83 -6.00 -0.64
C VAL A 77 7.64 -5.66 -2.11
N ARG A 78 7.88 -6.61 -3.02
CA ARG A 78 7.73 -6.39 -4.48
C ARG A 78 6.30 -6.04 -4.88
N LEU A 79 5.30 -6.64 -4.24
CA LEU A 79 3.89 -6.29 -4.47
C LEU A 79 3.59 -4.87 -4.00
N MET A 80 4.15 -4.45 -2.87
CA MET A 80 3.99 -3.09 -2.36
C MET A 80 4.69 -2.08 -3.25
N GLU A 81 5.95 -2.32 -3.65
CA GLU A 81 6.69 -1.48 -4.60
C GLU A 81 5.90 -1.32 -5.90
N TRP A 82 5.43 -2.44 -6.48
CA TRP A 82 4.58 -2.39 -7.67
C TRP A 82 3.30 -1.55 -7.45
N ALA A 83 2.64 -1.69 -6.30
CA ALA A 83 1.41 -0.95 -6.01
C ALA A 83 1.67 0.56 -5.87
N ILE A 84 2.77 0.94 -5.23
CA ILE A 84 3.21 2.35 -5.10
C ILE A 84 3.48 2.93 -6.49
N ASP A 85 4.28 2.24 -7.30
CA ASP A 85 4.60 2.67 -8.67
C ASP A 85 3.34 2.79 -9.53
N TYR A 86 2.43 1.80 -9.44
CA TYR A 86 1.15 1.83 -10.16
C TYR A 86 0.27 3.00 -9.74
N VAL A 87 0.18 3.30 -8.45
CA VAL A 87 -0.60 4.45 -7.97
C VAL A 87 -0.01 5.75 -8.47
N ILE A 88 1.31 5.90 -8.44
CA ILE A 88 1.99 7.12 -8.94
C ILE A 88 1.80 7.29 -10.45
N ALA A 89 2.01 6.22 -11.23
CA ALA A 89 2.02 6.30 -12.68
C ALA A 89 0.62 6.35 -13.30
N GLU A 90 -0.33 5.58 -12.75
CA GLU A 90 -1.62 5.33 -13.40
C GLU A 90 -2.81 5.97 -12.67
N VAL A 91 -2.79 6.02 -11.33
CA VAL A 91 -3.95 6.47 -10.55
C VAL A 91 -3.88 7.98 -10.27
N MET A 92 -2.75 8.47 -9.79
CA MET A 92 -2.57 9.87 -9.43
C MET A 92 -2.89 10.86 -10.57
N PRO A 93 -2.47 10.62 -11.81
CA PRO A 93 -2.77 11.54 -12.91
C PRO A 93 -4.27 11.67 -13.21
N LEU A 94 -5.06 10.67 -12.82
CA LEU A 94 -6.49 10.60 -13.10
C LEU A 94 -7.36 11.18 -11.97
N VAL A 95 -6.97 10.98 -10.70
CA VAL A 95 -7.86 11.28 -9.56
C VAL A 95 -7.21 12.12 -8.44
N GLY A 96 -6.01 12.63 -8.64
CA GLY A 96 -5.35 13.54 -7.70
C GLY A 96 -5.11 12.94 -6.30
N VAL A 97 -4.85 11.64 -6.23
CA VAL A 97 -4.53 10.94 -4.99
C VAL A 97 -3.14 11.38 -4.50
N ARG A 98 -3.01 11.60 -3.19
CA ARG A 98 -1.72 11.92 -2.55
C ARG A 98 -1.24 10.82 -1.61
N PHE A 99 -2.14 10.04 -1.04
CA PHE A 99 -1.82 9.08 0.01
C PHE A 99 -2.15 7.65 -0.39
N ILE A 100 -1.32 6.72 0.08
CA ILE A 100 -1.67 5.31 0.15
C ILE A 100 -1.93 4.97 1.61
N THR A 101 -3.03 4.30 1.90
CA THR A 101 -3.40 3.86 3.26
C THR A 101 -3.36 2.34 3.37
N VAL A 102 -3.20 1.85 4.59
CA VAL A 102 -3.28 0.43 4.93
C VAL A 102 -3.79 0.27 6.36
N ASP A 103 -4.54 -0.78 6.61
CA ASP A 103 -4.85 -1.24 7.96
C ASP A 103 -3.88 -2.38 8.30
N ALA A 104 -2.83 -2.06 9.03
CA ALA A 104 -1.83 -3.03 9.47
C ALA A 104 -2.45 -3.94 10.55
N LEU A 105 -2.59 -5.22 10.23
CA LEU A 105 -3.19 -6.21 11.13
C LEU A 105 -2.46 -6.25 12.48
N TYR A 106 -3.24 -6.21 13.56
CA TYR A 106 -2.79 -6.48 14.91
C TYR A 106 -3.61 -7.64 15.49
N ASP A 107 -2.95 -8.70 15.92
CA ASP A 107 -3.58 -9.89 16.49
C ASP A 107 -3.01 -10.16 17.90
N SER A 108 -3.83 -9.89 18.92
CA SER A 108 -3.49 -10.14 20.33
C SER A 108 -3.76 -11.58 20.78
N ASP A 109 -4.44 -12.39 19.96
CA ASP A 109 -4.82 -13.75 20.32
C ASP A 109 -3.68 -14.76 20.13
N VAL A 110 -2.57 -14.29 19.53
CA VAL A 110 -1.34 -15.08 19.37
C VAL A 110 -0.24 -14.60 20.32
N GLU A 111 0.64 -15.54 20.75
CA GLU A 111 1.75 -15.23 21.66
C GLU A 111 3.10 -15.52 20.97
N PRO A 112 3.99 -14.53 20.78
CA PRO A 112 3.76 -13.09 21.04
C PRO A 112 2.71 -12.50 20.08
N ALA A 113 2.08 -11.39 20.48
CA ALA A 113 1.11 -10.69 19.64
C ALA A 113 1.70 -10.38 18.25
N TYR A 114 0.91 -10.62 17.22
CA TYR A 114 1.33 -10.30 15.84
C TYR A 114 0.99 -8.85 15.52
N ASP A 115 1.98 -8.10 15.05
CA ASP A 115 1.84 -6.72 14.57
C ASP A 115 2.48 -6.58 13.19
N ALA A 116 1.66 -6.30 12.19
CA ALA A 116 2.11 -6.12 10.82
C ALA A 116 2.70 -4.72 10.56
N SER A 117 2.57 -3.76 11.47
CA SER A 117 2.99 -2.38 11.28
C SER A 117 4.47 -2.26 10.93
N GLY A 118 5.33 -3.03 11.58
CA GLY A 118 6.77 -3.03 11.31
C GLY A 118 7.18 -3.43 9.87
N PHE A 119 6.30 -4.12 9.14
CA PHE A 119 6.50 -4.36 7.71
C PHE A 119 6.28 -3.08 6.91
N TYR A 120 5.23 -2.33 7.20
CA TYR A 120 4.87 -1.11 6.49
C TYR A 120 5.78 0.07 6.86
N GLU A 121 6.23 0.17 8.12
CA GLU A 121 7.22 1.18 8.53
C GLU A 121 8.51 1.10 7.71
N LYS A 122 8.99 -0.12 7.41
CA LYS A 122 10.17 -0.34 6.54
C LYS A 122 9.97 0.13 5.10
N LEU A 123 8.73 0.31 4.67
CA LEU A 123 8.35 0.84 3.36
C LEU A 123 8.01 2.34 3.40
N GLY A 124 8.24 3.00 4.55
CA GLY A 124 8.04 4.43 4.72
C GLY A 124 6.62 4.84 5.13
N PHE A 125 5.77 3.88 5.52
CA PHE A 125 4.45 4.22 6.07
C PHE A 125 4.58 4.74 7.49
N GLU A 126 3.71 5.68 7.84
CA GLU A 126 3.57 6.29 9.16
C GLU A 126 2.20 5.97 9.75
N PHE A 127 2.08 5.96 11.07
CA PHE A 127 0.79 5.79 11.74
C PHE A 127 -0.12 7.00 11.53
N ALA A 128 -1.38 6.77 11.20
CA ALA A 128 -2.39 7.81 11.12
C ALA A 128 -2.68 8.42 12.50
N ASP A 129 -2.63 7.61 13.55
CA ASP A 129 -2.61 8.02 14.95
C ASP A 129 -1.38 7.44 15.67
N PRO A 130 -0.30 8.21 15.80
CA PRO A 130 0.91 7.75 16.52
C PRO A 130 0.71 7.61 18.02
N THR A 131 -0.40 8.11 18.57
CA THR A 131 -0.73 8.06 20.01
C THR A 131 -1.65 6.89 20.36
N GLU A 132 -2.08 6.11 19.37
CA GLU A 132 -2.95 4.96 19.58
C GLU A 132 -2.30 3.94 20.55
N PRO A 133 -3.00 3.57 21.66
CA PRO A 133 -2.44 2.64 22.64
C PRO A 133 -2.32 1.23 22.09
N LEU A 134 -1.46 0.41 22.69
CA LEU A 134 -1.35 -1.01 22.44
C LEU A 134 -1.93 -1.81 23.61
N PRO A 135 -2.77 -2.83 23.36
CA PRO A 135 -3.33 -3.21 22.06
C PRO A 135 -4.29 -2.16 21.52
N PRO A 136 -4.38 -1.99 20.19
CA PRO A 136 -5.32 -1.07 19.59
C PRO A 136 -6.77 -1.51 19.80
N VAL A 137 -7.72 -0.57 19.70
CA VAL A 137 -9.15 -0.86 19.85
C VAL A 137 -9.66 -1.75 18.71
N ASN A 138 -9.16 -1.52 17.50
CA ASN A 138 -9.47 -2.32 16.33
C ASN A 138 -8.40 -3.44 16.17
N PRO A 139 -8.70 -4.53 15.46
CA PRO A 139 -7.71 -5.58 15.17
C PRO A 139 -6.71 -5.13 14.08
N TYR A 140 -6.46 -3.84 13.97
CA TYR A 140 -5.51 -3.23 13.04
C TYR A 140 -5.14 -1.82 13.49
N ARG A 141 -4.03 -1.31 12.95
CA ARG A 141 -3.60 0.08 13.07
C ARG A 141 -3.56 0.71 11.68
N THR A 142 -4.22 1.86 11.53
CA THR A 142 -4.22 2.56 10.24
C THR A 142 -2.89 3.27 10.03
N MET A 143 -2.30 3.05 8.86
CA MET A 143 -1.05 3.68 8.44
C MET A 143 -1.22 4.33 7.07
N TYR A 144 -0.36 5.30 6.75
CA TYR A 144 -0.36 5.97 5.46
C TYR A 144 1.06 6.22 4.93
N LEU A 145 1.17 6.33 3.60
CA LEU A 145 2.36 6.78 2.89
C LEU A 145 2.02 8.06 2.13
N ASP A 146 2.76 9.15 2.36
CA ASP A 146 2.66 10.37 1.56
C ASP A 146 3.49 10.20 0.28
N LEU A 147 2.84 10.28 -0.87
CA LEU A 147 3.48 10.11 -2.17
C LEU A 147 4.23 11.36 -2.65
N LYS A 148 3.95 12.54 -2.07
CA LYS A 148 4.54 13.81 -2.52
C LYS A 148 6.07 13.80 -2.45
N PRO A 149 6.73 13.38 -1.35
CA PRO A 149 8.19 13.32 -1.31
C PRO A 149 8.81 12.38 -2.36
N LEU A 150 8.14 11.26 -2.65
CA LEU A 150 8.60 10.29 -3.66
C LEU A 150 8.61 10.90 -5.07
N ILE A 151 7.56 11.66 -5.40
CA ILE A 151 7.43 12.31 -6.70
C ILE A 151 8.47 13.41 -6.87
N GLU A 152 8.75 14.18 -5.82
CA GLU A 152 9.76 15.23 -5.84
C GLU A 152 11.17 14.67 -6.10
N VAL A 153 11.49 13.49 -5.55
CA VAL A 153 12.75 12.79 -5.83
C VAL A 153 12.80 12.32 -7.28
N LEU A 154 11.74 11.67 -7.78
CA LEU A 154 11.69 11.20 -9.17
C LEU A 154 11.79 12.34 -10.20
N ALA A 155 11.20 13.49 -9.90
CA ALA A 155 11.27 14.66 -10.77
C ALA A 155 12.70 15.26 -10.84
N THR A 156 13.45 15.17 -9.74
CA THR A 156 14.85 15.65 -9.69
C THR A 156 15.82 14.74 -10.45
N GLU A 157 15.60 13.43 -10.43
CA GLU A 157 16.42 12.46 -11.16
C GLU A 157 16.25 12.53 -12.69
N GLN A 158 15.10 13.02 -13.19
CA GLN A 158 14.85 13.17 -14.62
C GLN A 158 15.42 14.46 -15.22
N THR A 159 15.88 15.39 -14.38
CA THR A 159 16.40 16.72 -14.82
C THR A 159 17.93 16.82 -14.72
N GLY A 160 18.63 15.78 -14.27
CA GLY A 160 20.10 15.69 -14.17
C GLY A 160 20.69 14.81 -15.25
#